data_b5adcbf5bb2504abaa4ca7c62173e8f1
#
_entry.id   b5adcbf5bb2504abaa4ca7c62173e8f1
#
_cell.length_a   1.000
_cell.length_b   1.000
_cell.length_c   1.000
_cell.angle_alpha   90.00
_cell.angle_beta   90.00
_cell.angle_gamma   90.00
#
_symmetry.space_group_name_H-M   'P 1'
#
loop_
_entity.id
_entity.type
_entity.pdbx_description
1 polymer ?
#
loop_
_entity_poly.entity_id
_entity_poly.type
_entity_poly.pdbx_seq_one_letter_code
_entity_poly.pdbx_strand_id
1 'polypeptide(L)'
;MINVSDQLLKESKENQDYYVTANVTLADGTNLPLKKEDFYLDGNGIVDSADSSSFPIGVAIEKTATLSLVNDEGQFSGYSFNRAVFAIYMNLELSDGKVETFKRGSFIVCKKPAVDEEINLTLLDYMSKTDKSYESNLIFPCTVGEVLRDCCQACGIALGDAVFTNDDFRVIQKPTSTTYRAVIGMVAALAGGNARIDENDLLRIVTYQAAPKVVELVETPWLDTQGNSICDTEGNQIIMIREDATIGLDLSEGIDDVQTDTDIITVTGVKYTEDKQDYVYGTEGYMINLKENQLLAGNAEDGVNRIGQILVGFQILPFSLRSVPIGYATFGDAVQFEDYRGNVYRSYATDIEFLFADSTNFSCKAKSVESQESEYPDENKVLVEQVKEDARQRMTAYDIKLKQMNELAANTLGFYYTDEEQDDGSVISYRHDKPTLEESQVIYKNGIDGFFLSTDGGETWKAGFDSNGDAVFNILYAIGIQAEWINTRGLKAQDNDGNTTFEVNADTGEVSINSNRFYLGDTSLADKLKGMDNNIAAAKNMTLQLSNEYQAISVDSDGNYSTFPSGITTKPTVMYGSKDITADCTYTVTKSEGVTGVWNNASKTFTATGLTVDNGWVEIQAVYLQVLAVTKRLVL
;
A
#
# COMPACT_ATOMS: atom_id res chain seq x y z
N MET A 1 6.97 24.69 8.17
CA MET A 1 8.40 25.09 8.04
C MET A 1 8.98 25.28 9.43
N ILE A 2 10.16 24.75 9.69
CA ILE A 2 10.91 25.02 10.93
C ILE A 2 11.30 26.48 10.96
N ASN A 3 11.17 27.12 12.12
CA ASN A 3 11.51 28.52 12.27
C ASN A 3 13.04 28.70 12.28
N VAL A 4 13.56 29.36 11.27
CA VAL A 4 14.98 29.70 11.09
C VAL A 4 15.12 31.18 10.77
N SER A 5 16.36 31.74 10.84
CA SER A 5 16.58 33.15 10.55
C SER A 5 16.36 33.50 9.08
N ASP A 6 16.03 34.78 8.82
CA ASP A 6 15.93 35.30 7.44
C ASP A 6 17.27 35.18 6.70
N GLN A 7 18.40 35.26 7.42
CA GLN A 7 19.71 35.06 6.85
C GLN A 7 19.90 33.64 6.36
N LEU A 8 19.52 32.62 7.14
CA LEU A 8 19.57 31.22 6.72
C LEU A 8 18.65 30.97 5.53
N LEU A 9 17.40 31.48 5.54
CA LEU A 9 16.45 31.37 4.44
C LEU A 9 17.03 31.90 3.12
N LYS A 10 17.79 32.99 3.17
CA LYS A 10 18.43 33.57 1.99
C LYS A 10 19.65 32.77 1.56
N GLU A 11 20.55 32.45 2.50
CA GLU A 11 21.83 31.82 2.17
C GLU A 11 21.72 30.35 1.83
N SER A 12 20.70 29.63 2.33
CA SER A 12 20.48 28.23 2.02
C SER A 12 20.16 27.96 0.53
N LYS A 13 19.77 28.98 -0.22
CA LYS A 13 19.57 28.91 -1.67
C LYS A 13 20.90 28.86 -2.45
N GLU A 14 21.97 29.39 -1.89
CA GLU A 14 23.30 29.49 -2.50
C GLU A 14 24.33 28.57 -1.83
N ASN A 15 24.29 28.49 -0.50
CA ASN A 15 25.18 27.67 0.32
C ASN A 15 24.48 26.38 0.75
N GLN A 16 25.01 25.24 0.34
CA GLN A 16 24.40 23.92 0.52
C GLN A 16 25.20 23.03 1.50
N ASP A 17 26.20 23.58 2.18
CA ASP A 17 27.10 22.84 3.07
C ASP A 17 26.49 22.58 4.45
N TYR A 18 25.34 21.90 4.45
CA TYR A 18 24.76 21.39 5.69
C TYR A 18 25.62 20.27 6.28
N TYR A 19 25.68 20.24 7.59
CA TYR A 19 26.20 19.08 8.29
C TYR A 19 25.28 18.66 9.44
N VAL A 20 25.35 17.39 9.79
CA VAL A 20 24.53 16.78 10.83
C VAL A 20 25.29 16.69 12.14
N THR A 21 24.62 16.97 13.23
CA THR A 21 25.03 16.60 14.58
C THR A 21 23.86 15.93 15.30
N ALA A 22 24.13 15.09 16.30
CA ALA A 22 23.07 14.48 17.08
C ALA A 22 23.42 14.36 18.56
N ASN A 23 22.40 14.44 19.42
CA ASN A 23 22.48 14.00 20.78
C ASN A 23 21.78 12.66 20.92
N VAL A 24 22.54 11.62 21.22
CA VAL A 24 22.02 10.25 21.30
C VAL A 24 21.82 9.87 22.75
N THR A 25 20.63 9.40 23.09
CA THR A 25 20.33 8.78 24.37
C THR A 25 20.18 7.28 24.16
N LEU A 26 21.11 6.50 24.70
CA LEU A 26 21.07 5.05 24.63
C LEU A 26 19.99 4.49 25.56
N ALA A 27 19.60 3.22 25.36
CA ALA A 27 18.56 2.57 26.16
C ALA A 27 18.89 2.45 27.66
N ASP A 28 20.17 2.51 28.03
CA ASP A 28 20.64 2.52 29.43
C ASP A 28 20.68 3.93 30.05
N GLY A 29 20.30 4.98 29.29
CA GLY A 29 20.32 6.37 29.68
C GLY A 29 21.65 7.10 29.44
N THR A 30 22.64 6.43 28.83
CA THR A 30 23.91 7.06 28.46
C THR A 30 23.68 8.11 27.37
N ASN A 31 24.21 9.32 27.53
CA ASN A 31 24.17 10.37 26.53
C ASN A 31 25.48 10.38 25.73
N LEU A 32 25.36 10.33 24.42
CA LEU A 32 26.46 10.33 23.46
C LEU A 32 26.27 11.47 22.46
N PRO A 33 27.00 12.59 22.57
CA PRO A 33 26.97 13.63 21.55
C PRO A 33 27.78 13.21 20.34
N LEU A 34 27.17 13.28 19.16
CA LEU A 34 27.79 13.00 17.87
C LEU A 34 28.05 14.30 17.13
N LYS A 35 29.23 14.40 16.53
CA LYS A 35 29.72 15.57 15.80
C LYS A 35 29.66 15.34 14.29
N LYS A 36 29.99 16.35 13.50
CA LYS A 36 30.05 16.30 12.03
C LYS A 36 30.88 15.13 11.53
N GLU A 37 32.01 14.84 12.15
CA GLU A 37 32.98 13.82 11.75
C GLU A 37 32.47 12.38 11.96
N ASP A 38 31.44 12.23 12.78
CA ASP A 38 30.88 10.92 13.12
C ASP A 38 29.88 10.40 12.07
N PHE A 39 29.58 11.19 11.02
CA PHE A 39 28.56 10.86 10.04
C PHE A 39 29.08 10.76 8.61
N TYR A 40 28.68 9.72 7.89
CA TYR A 40 28.63 9.74 6.44
C TYR A 40 27.32 10.40 6.01
N LEU A 41 27.37 11.39 5.10
CA LEU A 41 26.16 12.12 4.68
C LEU A 41 25.56 11.58 3.40
N ASP A 42 26.39 11.00 2.51
CA ASP A 42 25.95 10.51 1.21
C ASP A 42 24.92 9.38 1.33
N GLY A 43 23.82 9.50 0.59
CA GLY A 43 22.73 8.54 0.61
C GLY A 43 21.89 8.53 1.90
N ASN A 44 22.15 9.47 2.84
CA ASN A 44 21.43 9.61 4.10
C ASN A 44 20.52 10.83 4.10
N GLY A 45 19.42 10.75 4.86
CA GLY A 45 18.44 11.82 4.84
C GLY A 45 17.25 11.60 5.76
N ILE A 46 16.25 12.47 5.61
CA ILE A 46 14.98 12.42 6.33
C ILE A 46 13.85 12.46 5.32
N VAL A 47 12.92 11.52 5.44
CA VAL A 47 11.66 11.48 4.67
C VAL A 47 10.53 11.92 5.59
N ASP A 48 9.82 12.97 5.18
CA ASP A 48 8.62 13.52 5.81
C ASP A 48 7.47 13.43 4.80
N SER A 49 6.82 12.26 4.71
CA SER A 49 5.89 11.91 3.64
C SER A 49 4.66 11.24 4.19
N ALA A 50 3.51 11.53 3.57
CA ALA A 50 2.27 10.80 3.82
C ALA A 50 2.22 9.41 3.17
N ASP A 51 3.14 9.12 2.24
CA ASP A 51 3.18 7.89 1.43
C ASP A 51 1.80 7.55 0.82
N SER A 52 1.13 8.56 0.30
CA SER A 52 -0.21 8.45 -0.28
C SER A 52 -0.19 8.74 -1.77
N SER A 53 -0.92 7.97 -2.55
CA SER A 53 -1.16 8.26 -3.97
C SER A 53 -2.27 9.32 -4.18
N SER A 54 -3.03 9.64 -3.14
CA SER A 54 -4.07 10.67 -3.12
C SER A 54 -3.64 11.83 -2.25
N PHE A 55 -4.29 12.99 -2.39
CA PHE A 55 -4.03 14.12 -1.50
C PHE A 55 -4.34 13.71 -0.03
N PRO A 56 -3.37 13.82 0.87
CA PRO A 56 -3.48 13.23 2.21
C PRO A 56 -4.39 14.06 3.12
N ILE A 57 -5.45 13.41 3.62
CA ILE A 57 -6.32 13.90 4.69
C ILE A 57 -6.54 12.77 5.68
N GLY A 58 -6.27 13.01 6.95
CA GLY A 58 -6.45 12.01 8.00
C GLY A 58 -5.31 11.01 8.13
N VAL A 59 -4.11 11.39 7.72
CA VAL A 59 -2.90 10.58 7.87
C VAL A 59 -2.16 10.98 9.14
N ALA A 60 -1.74 10.00 9.94
CA ALA A 60 -0.78 10.19 11.02
C ALA A 60 0.62 9.87 10.49
N ILE A 61 1.37 10.93 10.19
CA ILE A 61 2.62 10.88 9.43
C ILE A 61 3.77 10.49 10.34
N GLU A 62 4.51 9.47 9.93
CA GLU A 62 5.73 9.01 10.56
C GLU A 62 6.93 9.42 9.72
N LYS A 63 7.80 10.26 10.29
CA LYS A 63 9.05 10.59 9.63
C LYS A 63 10.05 9.46 9.80
N THR A 64 10.77 9.17 8.73
CA THR A 64 11.89 8.23 8.75
C THR A 64 13.21 8.99 8.56
N ALA A 65 14.25 8.54 9.25
CA ALA A 65 15.59 9.03 9.01
C ALA A 65 16.55 7.86 8.77
N THR A 66 17.47 8.05 7.83
CA THR A 66 18.61 7.15 7.61
C THR A 66 19.89 7.89 8.00
N LEU A 67 20.73 7.23 8.77
CA LEU A 67 22.04 7.74 9.19
C LEU A 67 23.09 6.64 9.07
N SER A 68 24.28 6.99 8.62
CA SER A 68 25.45 6.13 8.65
C SER A 68 26.53 6.75 9.54
N LEU A 69 26.95 6.01 10.57
CA LEU A 69 28.02 6.45 11.47
C LEU A 69 29.36 5.89 11.00
N VAL A 70 30.36 6.74 11.03
CA VAL A 70 31.77 6.38 10.81
C VAL A 70 32.29 5.59 12.02
N ASN A 71 32.73 4.36 11.82
CA ASN A 71 33.23 3.48 12.88
C ASN A 71 34.56 2.79 12.51
N ASP A 72 35.32 3.41 11.61
CA ASP A 72 36.56 2.85 11.04
C ASP A 72 37.59 2.48 12.12
N GLU A 73 37.63 3.24 13.22
CA GLU A 73 38.52 2.99 14.37
C GLU A 73 37.81 2.18 15.48
N GLY A 74 36.57 1.75 15.28
CA GLY A 74 35.78 1.01 16.27
C GLY A 74 35.31 1.84 17.46
N GLN A 75 35.28 3.19 17.32
CA GLN A 75 34.95 4.14 18.39
C GLN A 75 33.54 3.92 18.96
N PHE A 76 32.62 3.35 18.18
CA PHE A 76 31.25 3.04 18.61
C PHE A 76 31.01 1.57 18.95
N SER A 77 32.03 0.69 18.85
CA SER A 77 31.89 -0.76 19.06
C SER A 77 31.48 -1.13 20.49
N GLY A 78 31.68 -0.23 21.46
CA GLY A 78 31.26 -0.43 22.86
C GLY A 78 29.82 -0.01 23.17
N TYR A 79 29.10 0.58 22.21
CA TYR A 79 27.75 1.12 22.42
C TYR A 79 26.68 0.25 21.77
N SER A 80 25.51 0.17 22.40
CA SER A 80 24.33 -0.49 21.82
C SER A 80 23.33 0.58 21.36
N PHE A 81 23.18 0.72 20.06
CA PHE A 81 22.19 1.64 19.48
C PHE A 81 20.77 1.05 19.41
N ASN A 82 20.55 -0.16 19.91
CA ASN A 82 19.21 -0.75 19.93
C ASN A 82 18.25 0.11 20.78
N ARG A 83 17.20 0.63 20.16
CA ARG A 83 16.22 1.56 20.75
C ARG A 83 16.83 2.90 21.24
N ALA A 84 18.01 3.25 20.79
CA ALA A 84 18.58 4.56 21.07
C ALA A 84 17.72 5.67 20.43
N VAL A 85 17.70 6.82 21.08
CA VAL A 85 16.98 8.01 20.59
C VAL A 85 18.01 9.02 20.09
N PHE A 86 17.88 9.43 18.85
CA PHE A 86 18.72 10.43 18.19
C PHE A 86 17.95 11.74 18.07
N ALA A 87 18.32 12.77 18.82
CA ALA A 87 17.90 14.13 18.55
C ALA A 87 18.82 14.69 17.44
N ILE A 88 18.28 14.84 16.23
CA ILE A 88 19.05 15.23 15.03
C ILE A 88 18.97 16.73 14.84
N TYR A 89 20.13 17.34 14.61
CA TYR A 89 20.30 18.76 14.34
C TYR A 89 20.96 18.97 12.98
N MET A 90 20.44 19.92 12.22
CA MET A 90 21.07 20.45 11.02
C MET A 90 21.81 21.71 11.35
N ASN A 91 22.98 21.89 10.78
CA ASN A 91 23.84 23.03 10.97
C ASN A 91 24.24 23.59 9.61
N LEU A 92 24.17 24.90 9.45
CA LEU A 92 24.66 25.63 8.27
C LEU A 92 25.58 26.73 8.70
N GLU A 93 26.80 26.79 8.13
CA GLU A 93 27.71 27.90 8.35
C GLU A 93 27.32 29.07 7.45
N LEU A 94 26.98 30.20 8.06
CA LEU A 94 26.56 31.41 7.37
C LEU A 94 27.73 32.23 6.88
N SER A 95 27.50 33.13 5.94
CA SER A 95 28.53 34.00 5.35
C SER A 95 29.26 34.90 6.36
N ASP A 96 28.66 35.18 7.53
CA ASP A 96 29.25 35.93 8.62
C ASP A 96 30.13 35.06 9.56
N GLY A 97 30.31 33.78 9.24
CA GLY A 97 31.08 32.81 10.00
C GLY A 97 30.35 32.23 11.22
N LYS A 98 29.08 32.53 11.43
CA LYS A 98 28.26 31.90 12.45
C LYS A 98 27.65 30.63 11.94
N VAL A 99 27.47 29.65 12.81
CA VAL A 99 26.72 28.44 12.52
C VAL A 99 25.31 28.59 13.08
N GLU A 100 24.32 28.48 12.20
CA GLU A 100 22.94 28.35 12.64
C GLU A 100 22.56 26.88 12.75
N THR A 101 21.97 26.52 13.89
CA THR A 101 21.59 25.14 14.22
C THR A 101 20.10 25.06 14.49
N PHE A 102 19.43 24.11 13.86
CA PHE A 102 18.02 23.83 14.15
C PHE A 102 17.77 22.32 14.28
N LYS A 103 16.81 21.95 15.13
CA LYS A 103 16.44 20.55 15.38
C LYS A 103 15.49 20.05 14.30
N ARG A 104 15.69 18.82 13.80
CA ARG A 104 14.78 18.14 12.87
C ARG A 104 13.77 17.24 13.58
N GLY A 105 14.05 16.86 14.80
CA GLY A 105 13.23 15.99 15.62
C GLY A 105 14.05 14.96 16.37
N SER A 106 13.37 14.16 17.17
CA SER A 106 13.96 12.99 17.83
C SER A 106 13.45 11.72 17.19
N PHE A 107 14.36 10.79 16.89
CA PHE A 107 14.12 9.55 16.16
C PHE A 107 14.61 8.35 16.95
N ILE A 108 13.87 7.26 16.91
CA ILE A 108 14.18 6.01 17.62
C ILE A 108 14.74 5.01 16.61
N VAL A 109 15.84 4.35 16.96
CA VAL A 109 16.39 3.26 16.15
C VAL A 109 15.39 2.09 16.14
N CYS A 110 14.79 1.82 14.99
CA CYS A 110 13.72 0.84 14.85
C CYS A 110 14.24 -0.59 14.65
N LYS A 111 15.45 -0.77 14.15
CA LYS A 111 16.08 -2.07 13.91
C LYS A 111 17.49 -2.07 14.49
N LYS A 112 17.84 -3.12 15.25
CA LYS A 112 19.19 -3.28 15.77
C LYS A 112 20.20 -3.27 14.62
N PRO A 113 21.13 -2.29 14.57
CA PRO A 113 22.11 -2.22 13.51
C PRO A 113 23.20 -3.30 13.70
N ALA A 114 23.83 -3.70 12.60
CA ALA A 114 25.13 -4.35 12.66
C ALA A 114 26.20 -3.31 13.04
N VAL A 115 27.17 -3.72 13.83
CA VAL A 115 28.33 -2.88 14.16
C VAL A 115 29.50 -3.36 13.35
N ASP A 116 29.91 -2.54 12.37
CA ASP A 116 31.01 -2.79 11.46
C ASP A 116 31.80 -1.47 11.30
N GLU A 117 32.65 -1.33 10.30
CA GLU A 117 33.35 -0.07 9.95
C GLU A 117 32.38 1.09 9.68
N GLU A 118 31.17 0.76 9.20
CA GLU A 118 30.05 1.66 9.05
C GLU A 118 28.82 1.12 9.81
N ILE A 119 28.15 1.99 10.57
CA ILE A 119 26.94 1.62 11.30
C ILE A 119 25.74 2.28 10.65
N ASN A 120 24.99 1.50 9.88
CA ASN A 120 23.77 1.95 9.19
C ASN A 120 22.57 1.91 10.11
N LEU A 121 21.91 3.04 10.28
CA LEU A 121 20.78 3.24 11.16
C LEU A 121 19.51 3.58 10.35
N THR A 122 18.43 2.90 10.66
CA THR A 122 17.09 3.29 10.24
C THR A 122 16.32 3.73 11.49
N LEU A 123 15.78 4.93 11.45
CA LEU A 123 15.16 5.57 12.60
C LEU A 123 13.76 6.06 12.23
N LEU A 124 12.86 6.01 13.21
CA LEU A 124 11.48 6.48 13.11
C LEU A 124 11.23 7.56 14.18
N ASP A 125 10.42 8.56 13.86
CA ASP A 125 10.05 9.56 14.85
C ASP A 125 9.09 9.00 15.91
N TYR A 126 8.63 9.84 16.83
CA TYR A 126 7.76 9.39 17.92
C TYR A 126 6.36 8.96 17.49
N MET A 127 5.96 9.16 16.22
CA MET A 127 4.73 8.60 15.71
C MET A 127 4.75 7.07 15.77
N SER A 128 5.91 6.43 15.64
CA SER A 128 6.09 4.96 15.78
C SER A 128 5.62 4.41 17.14
N LYS A 129 5.59 5.24 18.19
CA LYS A 129 5.04 4.84 19.51
C LYS A 129 3.53 4.57 19.46
N THR A 130 2.85 5.01 18.42
CA THR A 130 1.40 4.87 18.23
C THR A 130 0.99 3.61 17.48
N ASP A 131 1.95 2.83 16.99
CA ASP A 131 1.73 1.56 16.27
C ASP A 131 1.44 0.39 17.22
N LYS A 132 0.46 0.58 18.07
CA LYS A 132 -0.06 -0.42 19.00
C LYS A 132 -1.58 -0.36 19.05
N SER A 133 -2.20 -1.46 19.46
CA SER A 133 -3.66 -1.57 19.56
C SER A 133 -4.26 -0.45 20.39
N TYR A 134 -5.36 0.12 19.92
CA TYR A 134 -6.09 1.18 20.62
C TYR A 134 -6.86 0.61 21.81
N GLU A 135 -6.39 0.88 23.00
CA GLU A 135 -6.97 0.46 24.28
C GLU A 135 -7.25 1.70 25.13
N SER A 136 -8.42 2.29 24.99
CA SER A 136 -8.84 3.49 25.70
C SER A 136 -9.78 3.15 26.85
N ASN A 137 -9.62 3.86 27.98
CA ASN A 137 -10.53 3.83 29.11
C ASN A 137 -11.55 5.00 29.11
N LEU A 138 -11.60 5.78 28.03
CA LEU A 138 -12.58 6.86 27.90
C LEU A 138 -14.01 6.31 27.90
N ILE A 139 -14.88 7.06 28.54
CA ILE A 139 -16.31 6.80 28.52
C ILE A 139 -16.93 7.56 27.35
N PHE A 140 -17.53 6.83 26.43
CA PHE A 140 -18.22 7.39 25.28
C PHE A 140 -19.71 7.65 25.61
N PRO A 141 -20.32 8.73 25.11
CA PRO A 141 -19.76 9.72 24.16
C PRO A 141 -18.78 10.72 24.83
N CYS A 142 -17.71 11.03 24.09
CA CYS A 142 -16.71 12.04 24.48
C CYS A 142 -16.37 12.95 23.31
N THR A 143 -15.49 13.94 23.50
CA THR A 143 -15.07 14.82 22.41
C THR A 143 -13.84 14.26 21.69
N VAL A 144 -13.64 14.65 20.42
CA VAL A 144 -12.45 14.31 19.64
C VAL A 144 -11.18 14.83 20.33
N GLY A 145 -11.23 16.00 20.96
CA GLY A 145 -10.12 16.53 21.75
C GLY A 145 -9.75 15.64 22.95
N GLU A 146 -10.74 15.00 23.59
CA GLU A 146 -10.49 14.03 24.66
C GLU A 146 -9.86 12.75 24.10
N VAL A 147 -10.32 12.26 22.95
CA VAL A 147 -9.74 11.09 22.26
C VAL A 147 -8.28 11.34 21.92
N LEU A 148 -7.93 12.51 21.36
CA LEU A 148 -6.54 12.82 21.02
C LEU A 148 -5.64 12.89 22.27
N ARG A 149 -6.13 13.52 23.35
CA ARG A 149 -5.36 13.58 24.62
C ARG A 149 -5.13 12.20 25.22
N ASP A 150 -6.13 11.32 25.17
CA ASP A 150 -6.01 9.93 25.61
C ASP A 150 -4.97 9.16 24.77
N CYS A 151 -5.00 9.30 23.45
CA CYS A 151 -3.99 8.71 22.56
C CYS A 151 -2.57 9.19 22.89
N CYS A 152 -2.40 10.50 23.08
CA CYS A 152 -1.11 11.09 23.44
C CYS A 152 -0.60 10.55 24.79
N GLN A 153 -1.46 10.52 25.80
CA GLN A 153 -1.11 10.00 27.13
C GLN A 153 -0.74 8.52 27.09
N ALA A 154 -1.54 7.71 26.41
CA ALA A 154 -1.29 6.26 26.29
C ALA A 154 0.01 5.94 25.54
N CYS A 155 0.39 6.79 24.57
CA CYS A 155 1.59 6.60 23.76
C CYS A 155 2.83 7.31 24.32
N GLY A 156 2.70 8.13 25.38
CA GLY A 156 3.79 8.89 25.95
C GLY A 156 4.33 9.93 24.96
N ILE A 157 3.41 10.62 24.25
CA ILE A 157 3.69 11.71 23.32
C ILE A 157 3.07 12.99 23.89
N ALA A 158 3.79 14.10 23.82
CA ALA A 158 3.25 15.38 24.24
C ALA A 158 2.40 15.99 23.11
N LEU A 159 1.23 16.56 23.47
CA LEU A 159 0.38 17.29 22.54
C LEU A 159 0.87 18.71 22.37
N GLY A 160 1.03 19.18 21.13
CA GLY A 160 1.51 20.52 20.81
C GLY A 160 0.42 21.59 20.94
N ASP A 161 -0.79 21.29 20.46
CA ASP A 161 -1.93 22.20 20.50
C ASP A 161 -3.07 21.60 21.32
N ALA A 162 -3.46 22.29 22.37
CA ALA A 162 -4.56 21.84 23.24
C ALA A 162 -5.94 21.95 22.58
N VAL A 163 -6.08 22.84 21.59
CA VAL A 163 -7.30 23.15 20.84
C VAL A 163 -6.99 23.11 19.35
N PHE A 164 -7.83 22.46 18.58
CA PHE A 164 -7.74 22.37 17.13
C PHE A 164 -9.14 22.41 16.51
N THR A 165 -9.21 22.53 15.19
CA THR A 165 -10.51 22.64 14.48
C THR A 165 -11.34 21.37 14.73
N ASN A 166 -12.60 21.54 15.12
CA ASN A 166 -13.57 20.49 15.48
C ASN A 166 -13.16 19.62 16.68
N ASP A 167 -12.31 20.08 17.58
CA ASP A 167 -11.93 19.36 18.81
C ASP A 167 -13.11 19.07 19.73
N ASP A 168 -14.21 19.83 19.59
CA ASP A 168 -15.48 19.68 20.28
C ASP A 168 -16.43 18.64 19.65
N PHE A 169 -16.09 18.10 18.46
CA PHE A 169 -16.94 17.09 17.79
C PHE A 169 -17.19 15.91 18.71
N ARG A 170 -18.44 15.47 18.78
CA ARG A 170 -18.86 14.43 19.70
C ARG A 170 -18.78 13.05 19.08
N VAL A 171 -17.87 12.24 19.56
CA VAL A 171 -17.70 10.84 19.22
C VAL A 171 -18.66 9.99 20.03
N ILE A 172 -19.54 9.26 19.38
CA ILE A 172 -20.61 8.48 20.02
C ILE A 172 -20.10 7.10 20.46
N GLN A 173 -19.26 6.46 19.65
CA GLN A 173 -18.82 5.09 19.85
C GLN A 173 -17.29 5.01 19.93
N LYS A 174 -16.81 4.07 20.75
CA LYS A 174 -15.37 3.78 20.86
C LYS A 174 -14.89 3.11 19.58
N PRO A 175 -13.81 3.59 18.94
CA PRO A 175 -13.14 2.87 17.87
C PRO A 175 -12.66 1.48 18.32
N THR A 176 -12.83 0.48 17.46
CA THR A 176 -12.47 -0.91 17.75
C THR A 176 -11.59 -1.47 16.66
N SER A 177 -10.80 -2.51 16.98
CA SER A 177 -9.93 -3.22 16.01
C SER A 177 -9.02 -2.27 15.21
N THR A 178 -8.42 -1.29 15.90
CA THR A 178 -7.60 -0.25 15.30
C THR A 178 -6.37 0.06 16.15
N THR A 179 -5.46 0.89 15.66
CA THR A 179 -4.28 1.35 16.38
C THR A 179 -4.46 2.80 16.85
N TYR A 180 -3.63 3.23 17.82
CA TYR A 180 -3.58 4.64 18.21
C TYR A 180 -3.23 5.54 17.02
N ARG A 181 -2.32 5.09 16.14
CA ARG A 181 -1.96 5.82 14.92
C ARG A 181 -3.15 6.08 14.02
N ALA A 182 -3.94 5.04 13.74
CA ALA A 182 -5.14 5.18 12.93
C ALA A 182 -6.17 6.13 13.58
N VAL A 183 -6.37 6.02 14.91
CA VAL A 183 -7.28 6.92 15.63
C VAL A 183 -6.79 8.37 15.57
N ILE A 184 -5.49 8.63 15.73
CA ILE A 184 -4.90 9.96 15.56
C ILE A 184 -5.14 10.49 14.14
N GLY A 185 -4.99 9.65 13.12
CA GLY A 185 -5.34 10.00 11.74
C GLY A 185 -6.82 10.34 11.56
N MET A 186 -7.72 9.55 12.17
CA MET A 186 -9.16 9.82 12.17
C MET A 186 -9.50 11.17 12.82
N VAL A 187 -8.83 11.52 13.92
CA VAL A 187 -8.95 12.83 14.57
C VAL A 187 -8.49 13.94 13.64
N ALA A 188 -7.33 13.77 13.00
CA ALA A 188 -6.79 14.75 12.06
C ALA A 188 -7.70 14.97 10.85
N ALA A 189 -8.37 13.92 10.34
CA ALA A 189 -9.37 14.04 9.29
C ALA A 189 -10.56 14.92 9.71
N LEU A 190 -11.02 14.80 10.95
CA LEU A 190 -12.08 15.65 11.50
C LEU A 190 -11.67 17.13 11.57
N ALA A 191 -10.39 17.39 11.74
CA ALA A 191 -9.83 18.75 11.68
C ALA A 191 -9.58 19.25 10.24
N GLY A 192 -9.82 18.41 9.22
CA GLY A 192 -9.52 18.72 7.82
C GLY A 192 -8.03 18.70 7.47
N GLY A 193 -7.22 17.92 8.18
CA GLY A 193 -5.77 17.90 8.01
C GLY A 193 -5.14 16.55 8.33
N ASN A 194 -3.87 16.57 8.73
CA ASN A 194 -3.06 15.41 9.06
C ASN A 194 -2.37 15.60 10.42
N ALA A 195 -1.92 14.51 11.03
CA ALA A 195 -1.16 14.56 12.27
C ALA A 195 0.32 14.26 12.02
N ARG A 196 1.21 14.99 12.69
CA ARG A 196 2.67 14.76 12.63
C ARG A 196 3.33 15.08 13.97
N ILE A 197 4.52 14.58 14.17
CA ILE A 197 5.42 15.02 15.26
C ILE A 197 6.25 16.19 14.74
N ASP A 198 6.24 17.32 15.45
CA ASP A 198 7.04 18.49 15.09
C ASP A 198 8.52 18.33 15.50
N GLU A 199 9.36 19.34 15.22
CA GLU A 199 10.78 19.36 15.58
C GLU A 199 11.03 19.39 17.09
N ASN A 200 10.03 19.76 17.88
CA ASN A 200 10.06 19.78 19.34
C ASN A 200 9.49 18.50 19.97
N ASP A 201 9.26 17.47 19.14
CA ASP A 201 8.73 16.17 19.54
C ASP A 201 7.26 16.23 20.03
N LEU A 202 6.50 17.24 19.61
CA LEU A 202 5.10 17.45 19.95
C LEU A 202 4.18 16.95 18.82
N LEU A 203 3.09 16.31 19.18
CA LEU A 203 2.04 15.95 18.21
C LEU A 203 1.28 17.21 17.80
N ARG A 204 1.23 17.48 16.50
CA ARG A 204 0.49 18.58 15.88
C ARG A 204 -0.52 18.09 14.87
N ILE A 205 -1.64 18.78 14.81
CA ILE A 205 -2.58 18.65 13.69
C ILE A 205 -2.24 19.75 12.68
N VAL A 206 -1.82 19.35 11.49
CA VAL A 206 -1.45 20.23 10.38
C VAL A 206 -2.62 20.33 9.42
N THR A 207 -3.15 21.54 9.25
CA THR A 207 -4.21 21.84 8.28
C THR A 207 -3.66 22.71 7.15
N TYR A 208 -4.22 22.58 5.97
CA TYR A 208 -3.83 23.36 4.80
C TYR A 208 -4.51 24.72 4.83
N GLN A 209 -3.74 25.82 4.92
CA GLN A 209 -4.29 27.16 5.21
C GLN A 209 -4.43 28.08 4.00
N ALA A 210 -3.83 27.74 2.85
CA ALA A 210 -3.86 28.60 1.66
C ALA A 210 -4.24 27.78 0.44
N ALA A 211 -5.09 28.32 -0.43
CA ALA A 211 -5.38 27.69 -1.71
C ALA A 211 -4.18 27.86 -2.67
N PRO A 212 -3.71 26.81 -3.33
CA PRO A 212 -2.74 26.95 -4.40
C PRO A 212 -3.40 27.79 -5.51
N LYS A 213 -2.69 28.79 -5.97
CA LYS A 213 -3.11 29.60 -7.12
C LYS A 213 -1.96 29.67 -8.11
N VAL A 214 -2.27 29.56 -9.38
CA VAL A 214 -1.39 30.12 -10.40
C VAL A 214 -1.37 31.63 -10.16
N VAL A 215 -0.23 32.17 -9.80
CA VAL A 215 -0.11 33.62 -9.62
C VAL A 215 0.01 34.23 -11.02
N GLU A 216 -1.08 34.81 -11.51
CA GLU A 216 -0.93 35.82 -12.55
C GLU A 216 -0.14 36.96 -11.90
N LEU A 217 1.06 37.22 -12.40
CA LEU A 217 1.84 38.39 -12.03
C LEU A 217 1.00 39.62 -12.37
N VAL A 218 0.35 40.20 -11.37
CA VAL A 218 -0.39 41.44 -11.57
C VAL A 218 0.63 42.56 -11.64
N GLU A 219 0.96 42.94 -12.89
CA GLU A 219 1.75 44.12 -13.18
C GLU A 219 0.97 45.33 -12.69
N THR A 220 1.35 45.89 -11.54
CA THR A 220 0.78 47.12 -11.02
C THR A 220 1.69 48.28 -11.36
N PRO A 221 1.21 49.31 -12.08
CA PRO A 221 2.00 50.53 -12.34
C PRO A 221 2.45 51.18 -11.03
N TRP A 222 3.71 51.53 -10.93
CA TRP A 222 4.18 52.34 -9.81
C TRP A 222 3.59 53.74 -9.92
N LEU A 223 2.85 54.16 -8.90
CA LEU A 223 2.15 55.44 -8.88
C LEU A 223 2.87 56.43 -7.98
N ASP A 224 2.88 57.71 -8.39
CA ASP A 224 3.31 58.80 -7.52
C ASP A 224 2.28 59.11 -6.41
N THR A 225 2.58 60.00 -5.50
CA THR A 225 1.68 60.42 -4.42
C THR A 225 0.39 61.08 -4.90
N GLN A 226 0.25 61.35 -6.19
CA GLN A 226 -0.91 61.96 -6.84
C GLN A 226 -1.69 60.94 -7.69
N GLY A 227 -1.20 59.67 -7.75
CA GLY A 227 -1.85 58.59 -8.50
C GLY A 227 -1.45 58.51 -9.98
N ASN A 228 -0.39 59.22 -10.44
CA ASN A 228 0.12 59.12 -11.80
C ASN A 228 1.18 58.00 -11.90
N SER A 229 1.22 57.31 -13.04
CA SER A 229 2.23 56.27 -13.29
C SER A 229 3.64 56.90 -13.38
N ILE A 230 4.57 56.32 -12.64
CA ILE A 230 5.99 56.67 -12.73
C ILE A 230 6.56 55.96 -13.96
N CYS A 231 7.25 56.73 -14.82
CA CYS A 231 7.87 56.24 -16.04
C CYS A 231 9.40 56.36 -15.94
N ASP A 232 10.13 55.54 -16.70
CA ASP A 232 11.57 55.68 -16.89
C ASP A 232 11.90 56.90 -17.78
N THR A 233 13.17 57.13 -18.04
CA THR A 233 13.65 58.26 -18.87
C THR A 233 13.27 58.11 -20.34
N GLU A 234 12.79 56.96 -20.77
CA GLU A 234 12.34 56.65 -22.13
C GLU A 234 10.80 56.69 -22.25
N GLY A 235 10.08 56.92 -21.16
CA GLY A 235 8.63 57.04 -21.10
C GLY A 235 7.91 55.69 -20.88
N ASN A 236 8.61 54.61 -20.60
CA ASN A 236 8.00 53.32 -20.25
C ASN A 236 7.52 53.35 -18.80
N GLN A 237 6.33 52.82 -18.54
CA GLN A 237 5.81 52.69 -17.17
C GLN A 237 6.71 51.78 -16.36
N ILE A 238 7.12 52.22 -15.17
CA ILE A 238 7.78 51.36 -14.19
C ILE A 238 6.68 50.53 -13.54
N ILE A 239 6.78 49.22 -13.73
CA ILE A 239 5.85 48.25 -13.20
C ILE A 239 6.46 47.69 -11.91
N MET A 240 5.71 47.69 -10.82
CA MET A 240 6.05 47.02 -9.61
C MET A 240 5.39 45.64 -9.61
N ILE A 241 6.19 44.60 -9.62
CA ILE A 241 5.71 43.25 -9.34
C ILE A 241 5.43 43.23 -7.84
N ARG A 242 4.17 43.21 -7.46
CA ARG A 242 3.79 43.06 -6.06
C ARG A 242 3.82 41.56 -5.73
N GLU A 243 4.82 41.14 -5.02
CA GLU A 243 4.77 39.89 -4.30
C GLU A 243 3.67 40.03 -3.23
N ASP A 244 2.60 39.28 -3.38
CA ASP A 244 1.61 39.17 -2.31
C ASP A 244 2.24 38.38 -1.17
N ALA A 245 2.28 38.98 0.00
CA ALA A 245 3.05 38.53 1.15
C ALA A 245 2.71 37.11 1.60
N THR A 246 3.72 36.41 2.08
CA THR A 246 3.76 35.20 2.89
C THR A 246 3.20 33.93 2.25
N ILE A 247 4.10 33.31 1.50
CA ILE A 247 3.86 31.99 0.94
C ILE A 247 4.88 31.05 1.57
N GLY A 248 4.72 30.57 2.71
CA GLY A 248 5.51 29.53 3.33
C GLY A 248 6.96 29.39 2.80
N LEU A 249 7.20 28.46 1.92
CA LEU A 249 8.51 28.14 1.34
C LEU A 249 8.61 28.60 -0.11
N ASP A 250 9.56 29.53 -0.38
CA ASP A 250 9.86 29.97 -1.75
C ASP A 250 10.96 29.12 -2.37
N LEU A 251 10.58 28.33 -3.37
CA LEU A 251 11.43 27.41 -4.14
C LEU A 251 11.69 27.93 -5.57
N SER A 252 11.62 29.25 -5.79
CA SER A 252 11.81 29.82 -7.14
C SER A 252 13.28 29.80 -7.60
N GLU A 253 14.22 29.53 -6.71
CA GLU A 253 15.65 29.45 -7.01
C GLU A 253 16.23 28.11 -6.55
N GLY A 254 17.28 27.64 -7.21
CA GLY A 254 17.99 26.42 -6.86
C GLY A 254 17.17 25.15 -7.07
N ILE A 255 16.27 25.14 -8.06
CA ILE A 255 15.45 24.00 -8.41
C ILE A 255 15.78 23.45 -9.79
N ASP A 256 15.59 22.17 -9.96
CA ASP A 256 15.62 21.47 -11.24
C ASP A 256 14.49 20.43 -11.32
N ASP A 257 14.29 19.83 -12.49
CA ASP A 257 13.32 18.76 -12.77
C ASP A 257 11.89 19.09 -12.28
N VAL A 258 11.42 20.30 -12.57
CA VAL A 258 10.07 20.75 -12.20
C VAL A 258 9.04 20.10 -13.13
N GLN A 259 8.14 19.33 -12.55
CA GLN A 259 6.99 18.73 -13.21
C GLN A 259 5.72 19.18 -12.51
N THR A 260 4.80 19.75 -13.27
CA THR A 260 3.49 20.17 -12.76
C THR A 260 2.39 19.50 -13.55
N ASP A 261 1.28 19.17 -12.89
CA ASP A 261 0.05 18.88 -13.61
C ASP A 261 -0.49 20.17 -14.26
N THR A 262 -1.22 20.02 -15.36
CA THR A 262 -1.84 21.17 -16.06
C THR A 262 -3.09 21.66 -15.35
N ASP A 263 -3.72 20.80 -14.57
CA ASP A 263 -5.03 21.06 -13.99
C ASP A 263 -4.98 21.18 -12.46
N ILE A 264 -5.57 22.26 -11.96
CA ILE A 264 -5.82 22.45 -10.54
C ILE A 264 -7.02 21.58 -10.16
N ILE A 265 -6.81 20.64 -9.26
CA ILE A 265 -7.85 19.79 -8.69
C ILE A 265 -8.58 20.58 -7.61
N THR A 266 -9.90 20.69 -7.73
CA THR A 266 -10.74 21.31 -6.69
C THR A 266 -11.53 20.22 -5.95
N VAL A 267 -11.43 20.18 -4.62
CA VAL A 267 -12.25 19.30 -3.79
C VAL A 267 -13.70 19.72 -3.90
N THR A 268 -14.56 18.87 -4.45
CA THR A 268 -15.97 19.16 -4.69
C THR A 268 -16.89 18.59 -3.61
N GLY A 269 -16.43 17.60 -2.85
CA GLY A 269 -17.24 16.99 -1.82
C GLY A 269 -16.44 16.18 -0.80
N VAL A 270 -17.13 15.83 0.27
CA VAL A 270 -16.66 14.91 1.31
C VAL A 270 -17.73 13.84 1.48
N LYS A 271 -17.31 12.59 1.59
CA LYS A 271 -18.22 11.44 1.71
C LYS A 271 -17.79 10.52 2.86
N TYR A 272 -18.79 10.03 3.60
CA TYR A 272 -18.65 8.94 4.55
C TYR A 272 -19.79 7.94 4.35
N THR A 273 -19.52 6.65 4.45
CA THR A 273 -20.54 5.59 4.30
C THR A 273 -20.64 4.78 5.58
N GLU A 274 -21.83 4.72 6.17
CA GLU A 274 -22.15 3.91 7.33
C GLU A 274 -23.38 3.04 7.01
N ASP A 275 -23.33 1.75 7.27
CA ASP A 275 -24.45 0.80 7.09
C ASP A 275 -25.13 0.89 5.70
N LYS A 276 -24.35 1.09 4.64
CA LYS A 276 -24.81 1.30 3.26
C LYS A 276 -25.54 2.62 3.01
N GLN A 277 -25.55 3.53 3.97
CA GLN A 277 -26.04 4.89 3.80
C GLN A 277 -24.85 5.84 3.57
N ASP A 278 -24.95 6.63 2.51
CA ASP A 278 -23.96 7.65 2.19
C ASP A 278 -24.34 8.98 2.83
N TYR A 279 -23.40 9.57 3.55
CA TYR A 279 -23.45 10.94 4.04
C TYR A 279 -22.50 11.77 3.19
N VAL A 280 -23.03 12.80 2.53
CA VAL A 280 -22.28 13.58 1.54
C VAL A 280 -22.46 15.07 1.82
N TYR A 281 -21.37 15.82 1.77
CA TYR A 281 -21.36 17.28 1.72
C TYR A 281 -20.70 17.72 0.41
N GLY A 282 -21.33 18.62 -0.33
CA GLY A 282 -20.86 19.09 -1.63
C GLY A 282 -21.47 18.34 -2.81
N THR A 283 -20.75 18.22 -3.90
CA THR A 283 -21.21 17.62 -5.16
C THR A 283 -20.25 16.53 -5.64
N GLU A 284 -20.69 15.68 -6.57
CA GLU A 284 -19.83 14.71 -7.25
C GLU A 284 -18.64 15.39 -7.95
N GLY A 285 -17.53 14.67 -8.09
CA GLY A 285 -16.27 15.13 -8.64
C GLY A 285 -15.10 14.62 -7.81
N TYR A 286 -14.15 15.50 -7.46
CA TYR A 286 -13.06 15.10 -6.57
C TYR A 286 -13.54 15.09 -5.12
N MET A 287 -13.87 13.91 -4.62
CA MET A 287 -14.41 13.72 -3.28
C MET A 287 -13.37 13.13 -2.32
N ILE A 288 -13.26 13.71 -1.13
CA ILE A 288 -12.52 13.11 -0.02
C ILE A 288 -13.41 12.03 0.63
N ASN A 289 -12.95 10.78 0.60
CA ASN A 289 -13.67 9.66 1.16
C ASN A 289 -13.15 9.32 2.55
N LEU A 290 -14.01 9.44 3.56
CA LEU A 290 -13.71 9.17 4.98
C LEU A 290 -14.11 7.76 5.41
N LYS A 291 -14.20 6.80 4.51
CA LYS A 291 -14.74 5.44 4.67
C LYS A 291 -14.31 4.72 5.96
N GLU A 292 -13.09 4.94 6.41
CA GLU A 292 -12.53 4.22 7.56
C GLU A 292 -12.54 5.04 8.87
N ASN A 293 -13.13 6.23 8.87
CA ASN A 293 -13.15 7.07 10.06
C ASN A 293 -14.24 6.64 11.05
N GLN A 294 -13.90 5.72 11.96
CA GLN A 294 -14.81 5.19 12.97
C GLN A 294 -15.31 6.24 13.98
N LEU A 295 -14.64 7.40 14.09
CA LEU A 295 -15.08 8.48 14.99
C LEU A 295 -16.36 9.17 14.50
N LEU A 296 -16.73 8.98 13.23
CA LEU A 296 -17.96 9.49 12.63
C LEU A 296 -19.18 8.61 12.95
N ALA A 297 -18.96 7.37 13.38
CA ALA A 297 -20.04 6.42 13.60
C ALA A 297 -21.08 6.92 14.59
N GLY A 298 -22.35 6.88 14.17
CA GLY A 298 -23.51 7.37 14.94
C GLY A 298 -23.67 8.90 14.98
N ASN A 299 -22.76 9.68 14.36
CA ASN A 299 -22.83 11.15 14.23
C ASN A 299 -22.28 11.61 12.87
N ALA A 300 -22.48 10.80 11.84
CA ALA A 300 -21.88 10.95 10.52
C ALA A 300 -22.27 12.26 9.82
N GLU A 301 -23.53 12.66 9.91
CA GLU A 301 -24.04 13.87 9.23
C GLU A 301 -23.35 15.14 9.74
N ASP A 302 -23.26 15.33 11.07
CA ASP A 302 -22.56 16.48 11.66
C ASP A 302 -21.08 16.47 11.30
N GLY A 303 -20.41 15.31 11.39
CA GLY A 303 -18.99 15.18 11.07
C GLY A 303 -18.68 15.48 9.60
N VAL A 304 -19.43 14.92 8.66
CA VAL A 304 -19.25 15.18 7.22
C VAL A 304 -19.51 16.64 6.88
N ASN A 305 -20.53 17.26 7.50
CA ASN A 305 -20.82 18.68 7.32
C ASN A 305 -19.68 19.57 7.83
N ARG A 306 -19.14 19.30 9.01
CA ARG A 306 -18.01 20.08 9.57
C ARG A 306 -16.75 19.95 8.71
N ILE A 307 -16.40 18.74 8.29
CA ILE A 307 -15.22 18.50 7.43
C ILE A 307 -15.45 19.11 6.05
N GLY A 308 -16.66 18.97 5.49
CA GLY A 308 -17.02 19.53 4.19
C GLY A 308 -16.92 21.05 4.13
N GLN A 309 -17.28 21.75 5.21
CA GLN A 309 -17.12 23.21 5.31
C GLN A 309 -15.64 23.65 5.25
N ILE A 310 -14.72 22.79 5.67
CA ILE A 310 -13.28 23.08 5.62
C ILE A 310 -12.70 22.75 4.25
N LEU A 311 -13.05 21.59 3.69
CA LEU A 311 -12.34 21.01 2.54
C LEU A 311 -12.99 21.31 1.18
N VAL A 312 -14.31 21.51 1.10
CA VAL A 312 -14.97 21.78 -0.18
C VAL A 312 -14.59 23.16 -0.71
N GLY A 313 -14.14 23.19 -1.95
CA GLY A 313 -13.55 24.36 -2.60
C GLY A 313 -12.04 24.49 -2.43
N PHE A 314 -11.41 23.60 -1.65
CA PHE A 314 -9.96 23.55 -1.52
C PHE A 314 -9.32 23.12 -2.85
N GLN A 315 -8.26 23.82 -3.24
CA GLN A 315 -7.57 23.61 -4.51
C GLN A 315 -6.21 22.95 -4.28
N ILE A 316 -5.89 21.97 -5.11
CA ILE A 316 -4.67 21.18 -5.06
C ILE A 316 -4.01 21.25 -6.43
N LEU A 317 -2.73 21.58 -6.48
CA LEU A 317 -1.92 21.47 -7.69
C LEU A 317 -0.90 20.36 -7.50
N PRO A 318 -1.05 19.21 -8.18
CA PRO A 318 -0.05 18.16 -8.15
C PRO A 318 1.25 18.64 -8.79
N PHE A 319 2.38 18.35 -8.16
CA PHE A 319 3.70 18.68 -8.68
C PHE A 319 4.76 17.73 -8.14
N SER A 320 5.90 17.71 -8.78
CA SER A 320 7.17 17.20 -8.24
C SER A 320 8.31 18.10 -8.71
N LEU A 321 9.27 18.32 -7.83
CA LEU A 321 10.50 19.05 -8.13
C LEU A 321 11.65 18.58 -7.25
N ARG A 322 12.85 18.80 -7.72
CA ARG A 322 14.08 18.66 -6.99
C ARG A 322 14.69 20.02 -6.73
N SER A 323 15.13 20.26 -5.50
CA SER A 323 15.81 21.51 -5.11
C SER A 323 17.18 21.24 -4.50
N VAL A 324 17.95 22.30 -4.33
CA VAL A 324 19.09 22.28 -3.41
C VAL A 324 18.65 21.79 -2.01
N PRO A 325 19.56 21.31 -1.16
CA PRO A 325 19.20 20.84 0.18
C PRO A 325 18.48 21.91 1.00
N ILE A 326 17.23 21.64 1.40
CA ILE A 326 16.41 22.54 2.21
C ILE A 326 16.00 21.81 3.49
N GLY A 327 16.87 21.89 4.51
CA GLY A 327 16.73 21.14 5.74
C GLY A 327 15.62 21.61 6.68
N TYR A 328 15.02 22.78 6.49
CA TYR A 328 13.98 23.36 7.36
C TYR A 328 12.54 23.16 6.84
N ALA A 329 12.37 22.57 5.65
CA ALA A 329 11.07 22.25 5.11
C ALA A 329 10.39 21.13 5.92
N THR A 330 9.06 21.17 6.01
CA THR A 330 8.25 20.18 6.74
C THR A 330 6.98 19.84 5.99
N PHE A 331 6.45 18.66 6.23
CA PHE A 331 5.17 18.22 5.63
C PHE A 331 4.07 19.26 5.85
N GLY A 332 3.31 19.52 4.80
CA GLY A 332 2.17 20.44 4.80
C GLY A 332 2.54 21.91 4.58
N ASP A 333 3.83 22.22 4.42
CA ASP A 333 4.24 23.58 4.08
C ASP A 333 3.65 24.01 2.74
N ALA A 334 3.11 25.23 2.69
CA ALA A 334 2.78 25.86 1.44
C ALA A 334 4.07 26.22 0.69
N VAL A 335 4.13 25.89 -0.59
CA VAL A 335 5.32 26.11 -1.43
C VAL A 335 4.96 26.97 -2.62
N GLN A 336 5.91 27.81 -3.03
CA GLN A 336 5.88 28.53 -4.30
C GLN A 336 7.11 28.15 -5.11
N PHE A 337 6.97 27.90 -6.40
CA PHE A 337 8.05 27.56 -7.31
C PHE A 337 7.76 28.09 -8.72
N GLU A 338 8.81 28.17 -9.54
CA GLU A 338 8.74 28.69 -10.90
C GLU A 338 9.15 27.59 -11.88
N ASP A 339 8.44 27.47 -13.02
CA ASP A 339 8.84 26.55 -14.08
C ASP A 339 9.90 27.22 -15.00
N TYR A 340 10.46 26.45 -15.94
CA TYR A 340 11.47 26.93 -16.89
C TYR A 340 10.97 28.04 -17.85
N ARG A 341 9.67 28.35 -17.84
CA ARG A 341 9.05 29.42 -18.65
C ARG A 341 8.79 30.67 -17.84
N GLY A 342 9.05 30.67 -16.56
CA GLY A 342 8.78 31.78 -15.64
C GLY A 342 7.35 31.80 -15.10
N ASN A 343 6.60 30.69 -15.22
CA ASN A 343 5.29 30.59 -14.59
C ASN A 343 5.45 30.25 -13.13
N VAL A 344 4.78 31.00 -12.27
CA VAL A 344 4.83 30.81 -10.81
C VAL A 344 3.64 30.00 -10.36
N TYR A 345 3.90 28.94 -9.58
CA TYR A 345 2.91 28.02 -9.06
C TYR A 345 2.93 28.02 -7.53
N ARG A 346 1.79 27.69 -6.94
CA ARG A 346 1.64 27.48 -5.49
C ARG A 346 0.98 26.13 -5.21
N SER A 347 1.52 25.40 -4.26
CA SER A 347 0.98 24.11 -3.81
C SER A 347 1.38 23.81 -2.38
N TYR A 348 1.33 22.55 -1.98
CA TYR A 348 1.72 22.07 -0.65
C TYR A 348 2.73 20.92 -0.77
N ALA A 349 3.74 20.92 0.08
CA ALA A 349 4.67 19.82 0.18
C ALA A 349 4.04 18.69 1.01
N THR A 350 3.51 17.66 0.35
CA THR A 350 2.93 16.48 1.01
C THR A 350 3.87 15.29 1.09
N ASP A 351 4.97 15.36 0.36
CA ASP A 351 6.05 14.41 0.41
C ASP A 351 7.37 15.18 0.27
N ILE A 352 8.23 15.03 1.26
CA ILE A 352 9.54 15.67 1.32
C ILE A 352 10.59 14.61 1.59
N GLU A 353 11.55 14.46 0.69
CA GLU A 353 12.73 13.65 0.89
C GLU A 353 13.95 14.57 0.92
N PHE A 354 14.47 14.81 2.11
CA PHE A 354 15.64 15.65 2.33
C PHE A 354 16.89 14.79 2.44
N LEU A 355 17.74 14.80 1.42
CA LEU A 355 19.06 14.17 1.39
C LEU A 355 20.12 15.15 1.89
N PHE A 356 20.88 14.78 2.90
CA PHE A 356 21.73 15.73 3.65
C PHE A 356 22.83 16.42 2.83
N ALA A 357 23.39 15.72 1.84
CA ALA A 357 24.53 16.20 1.05
C ALA A 357 24.19 16.40 -0.45
N ASP A 358 22.92 16.25 -0.83
CA ASP A 358 22.55 16.25 -2.24
C ASP A 358 21.42 17.22 -2.57
N SER A 359 20.20 16.91 -2.13
CA SER A 359 19.02 17.62 -2.62
C SER A 359 17.84 17.49 -1.67
N THR A 360 16.76 18.23 -1.97
CA THR A 360 15.45 17.96 -1.39
C THR A 360 14.45 17.75 -2.52
N ASN A 361 13.80 16.59 -2.49
CA ASN A 361 12.70 16.28 -3.40
C ASN A 361 11.39 16.68 -2.74
N PHE A 362 10.59 17.46 -3.45
CA PHE A 362 9.25 17.89 -3.02
C PHE A 362 8.22 17.34 -3.96
N SER A 363 7.10 16.85 -3.43
CA SER A 363 5.94 16.56 -4.25
C SER A 363 4.62 16.78 -3.52
N CYS A 364 3.58 16.99 -4.33
CA CYS A 364 2.19 16.94 -3.93
C CYS A 364 1.49 15.96 -4.87
N LYS A 365 1.00 14.86 -4.33
CA LYS A 365 0.29 13.84 -5.10
C LYS A 365 -1.20 14.00 -4.89
N ALA A 366 -1.94 14.04 -5.99
CA ALA A 366 -3.38 13.93 -5.98
C ALA A 366 -3.78 13.18 -7.25
N LYS A 367 -4.71 12.24 -7.15
CA LYS A 367 -5.26 11.59 -8.35
C LYS A 367 -6.08 12.60 -9.11
N SER A 368 -5.92 12.66 -10.43
CA SER A 368 -6.83 13.44 -11.29
C SER A 368 -8.24 12.86 -11.23
N VAL A 369 -9.25 13.69 -11.52
CA VAL A 369 -10.66 13.24 -11.58
C VAL A 369 -10.81 12.11 -12.59
N GLU A 370 -10.12 12.19 -13.72
CA GLU A 370 -10.12 11.19 -14.78
C GLU A 370 -9.48 9.85 -14.33
N SER A 371 -8.41 9.89 -13.52
CA SER A 371 -7.80 8.67 -13.00
C SER A 371 -8.63 8.01 -11.88
N GLN A 372 -9.57 8.71 -11.26
CA GLN A 372 -10.51 8.09 -10.32
C GLN A 372 -11.58 7.24 -11.01
N GLU A 373 -11.97 7.58 -12.23
CA GLU A 373 -12.95 6.83 -13.01
C GLU A 373 -12.34 5.62 -13.74
N SER A 374 -11.05 5.65 -14.05
CA SER A 374 -10.37 4.65 -14.90
C SER A 374 -9.48 3.64 -14.15
N GLU A 375 -9.18 3.86 -12.88
CA GLU A 375 -8.42 2.87 -12.11
C GLU A 375 -9.30 1.72 -11.66
N TYR A 376 -9.20 0.61 -12.37
CA TYR A 376 -9.51 -0.68 -11.76
C TYR A 376 -8.53 -0.89 -10.60
N PRO A 377 -9.01 -1.18 -9.39
CA PRO A 377 -8.13 -1.43 -8.27
C PRO A 377 -7.18 -2.57 -8.62
N ASP A 378 -5.89 -2.36 -8.40
CA ASP A 378 -4.87 -3.40 -8.52
C ASP A 378 -5.34 -4.62 -7.71
N GLU A 379 -5.35 -5.79 -8.35
CA GLU A 379 -5.81 -7.05 -7.74
C GLU A 379 -5.13 -7.30 -6.38
N ASN A 380 -3.89 -6.84 -6.21
CA ASN A 380 -3.17 -6.89 -4.93
C ASN A 380 -3.75 -5.97 -3.86
N LYS A 381 -4.23 -4.78 -4.21
CA LYS A 381 -4.89 -3.86 -3.25
C LYS A 381 -6.24 -4.41 -2.81
N VAL A 382 -7.02 -4.96 -3.74
CA VAL A 382 -8.30 -5.62 -3.43
C VAL A 382 -8.06 -6.82 -2.52
N LEU A 383 -7.01 -7.61 -2.78
CA LEU A 383 -6.65 -8.76 -1.96
C LEU A 383 -6.21 -8.35 -0.56
N VAL A 384 -5.38 -7.31 -0.43
CA VAL A 384 -4.94 -6.77 0.87
C VAL A 384 -6.14 -6.20 1.66
N GLU A 385 -7.06 -5.50 1.00
CA GLU A 385 -8.29 -5.03 1.63
C GLU A 385 -9.21 -6.18 2.03
N GLN A 386 -9.38 -7.20 1.18
CA GLN A 386 -10.14 -8.41 1.51
C GLN A 386 -9.50 -9.17 2.69
N VAL A 387 -8.18 -9.31 2.72
CA VAL A 387 -7.48 -9.95 3.85
C VAL A 387 -7.62 -9.13 5.13
N LYS A 388 -7.62 -7.80 5.05
CA LYS A 388 -7.88 -6.93 6.20
C LYS A 388 -9.33 -7.03 6.68
N GLU A 389 -10.30 -7.05 5.75
CA GLU A 389 -11.72 -7.23 6.05
C GLU A 389 -11.98 -8.61 6.67
N ASP A 390 -11.41 -9.68 6.11
CA ASP A 390 -11.46 -11.04 6.65
C ASP A 390 -10.84 -11.14 8.04
N ALA A 391 -9.72 -10.43 8.28
CA ALA A 391 -9.10 -10.37 9.60
C ALA A 391 -9.99 -9.61 10.61
N ARG A 392 -10.61 -8.49 10.21
CA ARG A 392 -11.55 -7.72 11.03
C ARG A 392 -12.78 -8.54 11.44
N GLN A 393 -13.38 -9.27 10.48
CA GLN A 393 -14.56 -10.10 10.77
C GLN A 393 -14.24 -11.30 11.66
N ARG A 394 -13.06 -11.92 11.51
CA ARG A 394 -12.62 -13.01 12.40
C ARG A 394 -12.38 -12.51 13.82
N MET A 395 -11.76 -11.36 14.01
CA MET A 395 -11.61 -10.72 15.33
C MET A 395 -12.96 -10.37 15.92
N THR A 396 -13.90 -9.84 15.12
CA THR A 396 -15.25 -9.49 15.59
C THR A 396 -16.01 -10.70 16.13
N ALA A 397 -15.93 -11.87 15.48
CA ALA A 397 -16.56 -13.10 15.96
C ALA A 397 -15.95 -13.60 17.28
N TYR A 398 -14.63 -13.49 17.43
CA TYR A 398 -13.94 -13.81 18.68
C TYR A 398 -14.30 -12.82 19.79
N ASP A 399 -14.29 -11.52 19.49
CA ASP A 399 -14.61 -10.45 20.43
C ASP A 399 -16.06 -10.57 20.94
N ILE A 400 -17.00 -10.90 20.05
CA ILE A 400 -18.41 -11.18 20.40
C ILE A 400 -18.46 -12.37 21.38
N LYS A 401 -17.71 -13.44 21.10
CA LYS A 401 -17.67 -14.62 21.96
C LYS A 401 -17.02 -14.33 23.32
N LEU A 402 -15.93 -13.57 23.31
CA LEU A 402 -15.25 -13.13 24.54
C LEU A 402 -16.17 -12.25 25.37
N LYS A 403 -16.92 -11.33 24.73
CA LYS A 403 -17.93 -10.50 25.41
C LYS A 403 -19.03 -11.35 26.03
N GLN A 404 -19.59 -12.31 25.28
CA GLN A 404 -20.58 -13.26 25.80
C GLN A 404 -20.05 -14.07 26.99
N MET A 405 -18.80 -14.51 26.92
CA MET A 405 -18.15 -15.23 28.03
C MET A 405 -17.98 -14.34 29.27
N ASN A 406 -17.58 -13.08 29.07
CA ASN A 406 -17.44 -12.12 30.16
C ASN A 406 -18.78 -11.78 30.80
N GLU A 407 -19.85 -11.62 29.99
CA GLU A 407 -21.22 -11.41 30.48
C GLU A 407 -21.73 -12.63 31.27
N LEU A 408 -21.49 -13.84 30.79
CA LEU A 408 -21.79 -15.08 31.50
C LEU A 408 -21.03 -15.15 32.83
N ALA A 409 -19.72 -14.84 32.82
CA ALA A 409 -18.89 -14.85 34.01
C ALA A 409 -19.33 -13.81 35.07
N ALA A 410 -19.73 -12.60 34.60
CA ALA A 410 -20.20 -11.53 35.46
C ALA A 410 -21.56 -11.82 36.10
N ASN A 411 -22.42 -12.57 35.39
CA ASN A 411 -23.78 -12.88 35.80
C ASN A 411 -23.96 -14.30 36.32
N THR A 412 -22.84 -15.06 36.50
CA THR A 412 -22.92 -16.45 36.96
C THR A 412 -23.35 -16.50 38.41
N LEU A 413 -24.26 -17.41 38.69
CA LEU A 413 -24.64 -17.75 40.04
C LEU A 413 -23.58 -18.67 40.65
N GLY A 414 -23.46 -18.66 41.98
CA GLY A 414 -22.54 -19.59 42.67
C GLY A 414 -22.98 -21.03 42.51
N PHE A 415 -22.02 -21.93 42.51
CA PHE A 415 -22.28 -23.37 42.56
C PHE A 415 -22.54 -23.84 43.98
N TYR A 416 -23.39 -24.87 44.12
CA TYR A 416 -23.36 -25.76 45.27
C TYR A 416 -22.16 -26.69 45.12
N TYR A 417 -21.73 -27.30 46.21
CA TYR A 417 -20.62 -28.24 46.15
C TYR A 417 -20.90 -29.49 47.00
N THR A 418 -20.40 -30.61 46.54
CA THR A 418 -20.38 -31.88 47.24
C THR A 418 -19.01 -32.47 47.10
N ASP A 419 -18.43 -32.86 48.22
CA ASP A 419 -17.15 -33.57 48.25
C ASP A 419 -17.44 -35.01 48.67
N GLU A 420 -16.97 -35.97 47.89
CA GLU A 420 -17.13 -37.41 48.13
C GLU A 420 -15.79 -38.00 48.49
N GLU A 421 -15.66 -38.46 49.77
CA GLU A 421 -14.45 -39.11 50.26
C GLU A 421 -14.45 -40.57 49.82
N GLN A 422 -13.35 -41.01 49.23
CA GLN A 422 -13.16 -42.39 48.77
C GLN A 422 -12.53 -43.24 49.86
N ASP A 423 -12.61 -44.57 49.74
CA ASP A 423 -12.08 -45.51 50.70
C ASP A 423 -10.56 -45.36 50.95
N ASP A 424 -9.81 -44.80 50.01
CA ASP A 424 -8.38 -44.54 50.12
C ASP A 424 -8.06 -43.15 50.73
N GLY A 425 -9.07 -42.41 51.16
CA GLY A 425 -8.95 -41.03 51.68
C GLY A 425 -8.79 -39.96 50.67
N SER A 426 -8.87 -40.26 49.36
CA SER A 426 -8.95 -39.26 48.33
C SER A 426 -10.36 -38.65 48.26
N VAL A 427 -10.45 -37.45 47.67
CA VAL A 427 -11.73 -36.71 47.58
C VAL A 427 -12.03 -36.38 46.10
N ILE A 428 -13.24 -36.70 45.67
CA ILE A 428 -13.81 -36.22 44.42
C ILE A 428 -14.68 -35.01 44.69
N SER A 429 -14.37 -33.87 44.08
CA SER A 429 -15.13 -32.64 44.28
C SER A 429 -16.09 -32.41 43.13
N TYR A 430 -17.35 -32.14 43.46
CA TYR A 430 -18.40 -31.77 42.51
C TYR A 430 -18.80 -30.30 42.73
N ARG A 431 -18.97 -29.58 41.64
CA ARG A 431 -19.62 -28.26 41.61
C ARG A 431 -20.87 -28.40 40.77
N HIS A 432 -22.04 -28.02 41.30
CA HIS A 432 -23.31 -28.33 40.66
C HIS A 432 -24.35 -27.23 40.84
N ASP A 433 -25.39 -27.22 39.96
CA ASP A 433 -26.33 -26.13 39.81
C ASP A 433 -27.55 -26.16 40.77
N LYS A 434 -27.75 -27.24 41.52
CA LYS A 434 -28.87 -27.40 42.48
C LYS A 434 -28.37 -27.68 43.91
N PRO A 435 -29.19 -27.54 44.91
CA PRO A 435 -28.81 -27.81 46.32
C PRO A 435 -28.27 -29.22 46.58
N THR A 436 -28.71 -30.22 45.82
CA THR A 436 -28.23 -31.62 45.94
C THR A 436 -27.63 -32.08 44.61
N LEU A 437 -26.68 -33.00 44.68
CA LEU A 437 -26.01 -33.54 43.49
C LEU A 437 -26.98 -34.32 42.60
N GLU A 438 -27.91 -35.07 43.23
CA GLU A 438 -28.90 -35.91 42.54
C GLU A 438 -29.92 -35.10 41.74
N GLU A 439 -30.23 -33.87 42.15
CA GLU A 439 -31.17 -32.98 41.45
C GLU A 439 -30.50 -32.13 40.37
N SER A 440 -29.16 -32.15 40.35
CA SER A 440 -28.38 -31.28 39.49
C SER A 440 -28.27 -31.81 38.05
N GLN A 441 -28.41 -30.88 37.09
CA GLN A 441 -28.23 -31.15 35.65
C GLN A 441 -26.81 -30.76 35.18
N VAL A 442 -26.30 -29.62 35.64
CA VAL A 442 -24.96 -29.13 35.31
C VAL A 442 -24.02 -29.53 36.44
N ILE A 443 -23.06 -30.40 36.15
CA ILE A 443 -22.11 -30.93 37.12
C ILE A 443 -20.69 -30.81 36.59
N TYR A 444 -19.84 -30.16 37.35
CA TYR A 444 -18.39 -30.15 37.16
C TYR A 444 -17.79 -31.12 38.17
N LYS A 445 -17.10 -32.16 37.69
CA LYS A 445 -16.40 -33.14 38.48
C LYS A 445 -14.91 -32.93 38.41
N ASN A 446 -14.24 -32.86 39.54
CA ASN A 446 -12.81 -32.71 39.67
C ASN A 446 -12.24 -33.83 40.53
N GLY A 447 -11.37 -34.61 39.97
CA GLY A 447 -10.68 -35.73 40.63
C GLY A 447 -9.27 -35.92 40.10
N ILE A 448 -8.58 -36.98 40.55
CA ILE A 448 -7.20 -37.27 40.13
C ILE A 448 -7.08 -37.53 38.62
N ASP A 449 -8.16 -38.02 37.99
CA ASP A 449 -8.18 -38.38 36.58
C ASP A 449 -8.49 -37.20 35.68
N GLY A 450 -8.86 -36.02 36.23
CA GLY A 450 -9.10 -34.83 35.46
C GLY A 450 -10.26 -33.96 35.94
N PHE A 451 -10.67 -33.05 35.04
CA PHE A 451 -11.80 -32.14 35.22
C PHE A 451 -12.83 -32.38 34.12
N PHE A 452 -14.06 -32.67 34.50
CA PHE A 452 -15.11 -33.09 33.58
C PHE A 452 -16.39 -32.27 33.77
N LEU A 453 -17.11 -32.01 32.66
CA LEU A 453 -18.40 -31.30 32.64
C LEU A 453 -19.50 -32.22 32.11
N SER A 454 -20.57 -32.36 32.90
CA SER A 454 -21.84 -32.93 32.48
C SER A 454 -22.92 -31.84 32.44
N THR A 455 -23.88 -32.00 31.55
CA THR A 455 -25.10 -31.15 31.44
C THR A 455 -26.40 -31.96 31.46
N ASP A 456 -26.29 -33.24 31.88
CA ASP A 456 -27.38 -34.22 31.93
C ASP A 456 -27.39 -35.00 33.25
N GLY A 457 -27.00 -34.35 34.34
CA GLY A 457 -27.03 -34.95 35.66
C GLY A 457 -25.95 -35.99 35.90
N GLY A 458 -24.89 -36.02 35.09
CA GLY A 458 -23.79 -36.98 35.22
C GLY A 458 -23.96 -38.25 34.40
N GLU A 459 -25.02 -38.35 33.56
CA GLU A 459 -25.21 -39.50 32.69
C GLU A 459 -24.13 -39.56 31.59
N THR A 460 -23.73 -38.40 31.05
CA THR A 460 -22.60 -38.30 30.12
C THR A 460 -21.68 -37.12 30.43
N TRP A 461 -20.38 -37.29 30.16
CA TRP A 461 -19.35 -36.26 30.35
C TRP A 461 -18.91 -35.76 28.97
N LYS A 462 -19.36 -34.54 28.58
CA LYS A 462 -19.29 -34.02 27.21
C LYS A 462 -18.12 -33.09 26.96
N ALA A 463 -17.49 -32.59 28.01
CA ALA A 463 -16.33 -31.72 27.93
C ALA A 463 -15.45 -31.88 29.16
N GLY A 464 -14.16 -31.62 29.01
CA GLY A 464 -13.19 -31.71 30.09
C GLY A 464 -11.79 -31.99 29.56
N PHE A 465 -10.88 -32.21 30.49
CA PHE A 465 -9.52 -32.68 30.22
C PHE A 465 -9.10 -33.71 31.27
N ASP A 466 -8.35 -34.71 30.82
CA ASP A 466 -7.87 -35.78 31.69
C ASP A 466 -6.45 -35.51 32.22
N SER A 467 -5.99 -36.40 33.10
CA SER A 467 -4.65 -36.33 33.71
C SER A 467 -3.51 -36.60 32.70
N ASN A 468 -3.79 -37.12 31.50
CA ASN A 468 -2.82 -37.31 30.43
C ASN A 468 -2.64 -36.06 29.59
N GLY A 469 -3.49 -35.03 29.75
CA GLY A 469 -3.50 -33.82 28.99
C GLY A 469 -4.43 -33.86 27.77
N ASP A 470 -5.25 -34.92 27.62
CA ASP A 470 -6.25 -34.99 26.57
C ASP A 470 -7.46 -34.13 26.92
N ALA A 471 -7.96 -33.33 25.96
CA ALA A 471 -9.09 -32.45 26.13
C ALA A 471 -10.20 -32.74 25.13
N VAL A 472 -11.45 -32.76 25.61
CA VAL A 472 -12.65 -32.90 24.79
C VAL A 472 -13.49 -31.64 24.92
N PHE A 473 -13.78 -30.97 23.79
CA PHE A 473 -14.67 -29.84 23.73
C PHE A 473 -15.67 -30.03 22.59
N ASN A 474 -16.88 -29.54 22.78
CA ASN A 474 -17.91 -29.58 21.72
C ASN A 474 -17.57 -28.62 20.59
N ILE A 475 -17.16 -27.39 20.93
CA ILE A 475 -16.68 -26.36 20.01
C ILE A 475 -15.53 -25.62 20.68
N LEU A 476 -14.42 -25.47 19.99
CA LEU A 476 -13.28 -24.67 20.41
C LEU A 476 -13.24 -23.36 19.61
N TYR A 477 -13.38 -22.22 20.30
CA TYR A 477 -13.13 -20.90 19.74
C TYR A 477 -11.72 -20.47 20.12
N ALA A 478 -10.85 -20.32 19.14
CA ALA A 478 -9.46 -19.90 19.35
C ALA A 478 -9.04 -18.87 18.29
N ILE A 479 -8.17 -17.92 18.66
CA ILE A 479 -7.55 -16.98 17.72
C ILE A 479 -6.58 -17.72 16.79
N GLY A 480 -5.96 -18.77 17.30
CA GLY A 480 -5.07 -19.65 16.55
C GLY A 480 -4.84 -20.96 17.28
N ILE A 481 -4.48 -21.98 16.53
CA ILE A 481 -4.10 -23.29 17.05
C ILE A 481 -2.68 -23.56 16.54
N GLN A 482 -1.72 -23.70 17.47
CA GLN A 482 -0.36 -24.15 17.16
C GLN A 482 -0.23 -25.60 17.63
N ALA A 483 -0.03 -26.52 16.69
CA ALA A 483 0.12 -27.94 16.95
C ALA A 483 1.23 -28.50 16.05
N GLU A 484 1.94 -29.54 16.52
CA GLU A 484 2.91 -30.24 15.68
C GLU A 484 2.21 -30.98 14.54
N TRP A 485 1.03 -31.50 14.79
CA TRP A 485 0.17 -32.12 13.78
C TRP A 485 -1.30 -32.11 14.23
N ILE A 486 -2.23 -32.13 13.25
CA ILE A 486 -3.66 -32.19 13.48
C ILE A 486 -4.20 -33.46 12.81
N ASN A 487 -4.77 -34.37 13.61
CA ASN A 487 -5.47 -35.54 13.14
C ASN A 487 -6.99 -35.26 13.18
N THR A 488 -7.60 -35.20 12.01
CA THR A 488 -9.03 -34.92 11.90
C THR A 488 -9.69 -35.79 10.84
N ARG A 489 -10.93 -36.20 11.09
CA ARG A 489 -11.74 -36.90 10.07
C ARG A 489 -12.14 -36.01 8.92
N GLY A 490 -12.34 -34.72 9.21
CA GLY A 490 -12.67 -33.72 8.23
C GLY A 490 -12.13 -32.36 8.66
N LEU A 491 -11.70 -31.56 7.72
CA LEU A 491 -11.26 -30.20 7.96
C LEU A 491 -11.92 -29.31 6.92
N LYS A 492 -12.58 -28.23 7.36
CA LYS A 492 -13.22 -27.28 6.48
C LYS A 492 -12.82 -25.87 6.85
N ALA A 493 -12.24 -25.17 5.89
CA ALA A 493 -12.00 -23.74 5.95
C ALA A 493 -12.98 -23.02 5.03
N GLN A 494 -13.62 -21.98 5.54
CA GLN A 494 -14.58 -21.16 4.81
C GLN A 494 -14.17 -19.70 4.86
N ASP A 495 -14.56 -18.95 3.83
CA ASP A 495 -14.49 -17.50 3.88
C ASP A 495 -15.68 -16.91 4.67
N ASN A 496 -15.71 -15.59 4.79
CA ASN A 496 -16.75 -14.90 5.56
C ASN A 496 -18.16 -15.04 4.95
N ASP A 497 -18.25 -15.32 3.65
CA ASP A 497 -19.51 -15.56 2.95
C ASP A 497 -19.95 -17.03 3.06
N GLY A 498 -19.20 -17.86 3.79
CA GLY A 498 -19.47 -19.28 3.96
C GLY A 498 -19.01 -20.17 2.82
N ASN A 499 -18.28 -19.64 1.82
CA ASN A 499 -17.77 -20.43 0.71
C ASN A 499 -16.56 -21.26 1.16
N THR A 500 -16.54 -22.52 0.82
CA THR A 500 -15.44 -23.43 1.16
C THR A 500 -14.18 -23.06 0.36
N THR A 501 -13.10 -22.78 1.06
CA THR A 501 -11.78 -22.49 0.48
C THR A 501 -10.86 -23.72 0.50
N PHE A 502 -10.99 -24.55 1.51
CA PHE A 502 -10.31 -25.84 1.65
C PHE A 502 -11.22 -26.80 2.40
N GLU A 503 -11.32 -28.03 1.94
CA GLU A 503 -12.08 -29.06 2.63
C GLU A 503 -11.42 -30.43 2.45
N VAL A 504 -11.30 -31.16 3.56
CA VAL A 504 -11.12 -32.61 3.56
C VAL A 504 -12.49 -33.19 3.94
N ASN A 505 -13.17 -33.82 3.00
CA ASN A 505 -14.48 -34.39 3.24
C ASN A 505 -14.38 -35.59 4.20
N ALA A 506 -15.14 -35.53 5.30
CA ALA A 506 -15.09 -36.53 6.36
C ALA A 506 -15.57 -37.95 5.91
N ASP A 507 -16.45 -38.02 4.90
CA ASP A 507 -17.07 -39.25 4.44
C ASP A 507 -16.34 -39.88 3.25
N THR A 508 -15.88 -39.06 2.32
CA THR A 508 -15.23 -39.55 1.08
C THR A 508 -13.71 -39.49 1.14
N GLY A 509 -13.13 -38.70 2.03
CA GLY A 509 -11.69 -38.42 2.09
C GLY A 509 -11.18 -37.53 0.95
N GLU A 510 -12.06 -36.99 0.12
CA GLU A 510 -11.67 -36.08 -0.95
C GLU A 510 -11.16 -34.75 -0.41
N VAL A 511 -10.12 -34.23 -1.04
CA VAL A 511 -9.57 -32.91 -0.73
C VAL A 511 -10.00 -31.92 -1.81
N SER A 512 -10.79 -30.94 -1.44
CA SER A 512 -11.21 -29.83 -2.30
C SER A 512 -10.48 -28.55 -1.93
N ILE A 513 -9.91 -27.86 -2.93
CA ILE A 513 -9.20 -26.60 -2.74
C ILE A 513 -9.74 -25.60 -3.76
N ASN A 514 -10.10 -24.40 -3.32
CA ASN A 514 -10.43 -23.33 -4.23
C ASN A 514 -9.16 -22.87 -4.98
N SER A 515 -9.05 -23.24 -6.27
CA SER A 515 -7.86 -23.01 -7.07
C SER A 515 -7.54 -21.54 -7.29
N ASN A 516 -8.55 -20.66 -7.23
CA ASN A 516 -8.36 -19.21 -7.33
C ASN A 516 -7.78 -18.60 -6.06
N ARG A 517 -7.91 -19.27 -4.93
CA ARG A 517 -7.40 -18.84 -3.60
C ARG A 517 -6.23 -19.67 -3.10
N PHE A 518 -5.75 -20.64 -3.90
CA PHE A 518 -4.54 -21.41 -3.59
C PHE A 518 -3.37 -20.88 -4.40
N TYR A 519 -2.36 -20.36 -3.72
CA TYR A 519 -1.20 -19.71 -4.34
C TYR A 519 0.03 -20.60 -4.31
N LEU A 520 0.77 -20.61 -5.41
CA LEU A 520 2.11 -21.19 -5.54
C LEU A 520 3.11 -20.04 -5.76
N GLY A 521 3.64 -19.49 -4.67
CA GLY A 521 4.29 -18.17 -4.66
C GLY A 521 3.25 -17.07 -4.82
N ASP A 522 3.47 -16.12 -5.68
CA ASP A 522 2.59 -14.96 -5.90
C ASP A 522 1.48 -15.20 -6.95
N THR A 523 1.32 -16.45 -7.44
CA THR A 523 0.38 -16.77 -8.51
C THR A 523 -0.63 -17.82 -8.04
N SER A 524 -1.92 -17.59 -8.32
CA SER A 524 -2.97 -18.56 -8.00
C SER A 524 -2.77 -19.89 -8.76
N LEU A 525 -3.19 -20.99 -8.17
CA LEU A 525 -3.14 -22.29 -8.84
C LEU A 525 -3.95 -22.28 -10.14
N ALA A 526 -5.09 -21.58 -10.16
CA ALA A 526 -5.91 -21.43 -11.36
C ALA A 526 -5.15 -20.73 -12.50
N ASP A 527 -4.45 -19.64 -12.20
CA ASP A 527 -3.66 -18.91 -13.19
C ASP A 527 -2.44 -19.69 -13.66
N LYS A 528 -1.79 -20.42 -12.75
CA LYS A 528 -0.70 -21.34 -13.13
C LYS A 528 -1.18 -22.44 -14.08
N LEU A 529 -2.30 -23.07 -13.78
CA LEU A 529 -2.88 -24.09 -14.66
C LEU A 529 -3.29 -23.50 -16.00
N LYS A 530 -3.95 -22.33 -16.02
CA LYS A 530 -4.30 -21.61 -17.25
C LYS A 530 -3.05 -21.19 -18.05
N GLY A 531 -2.00 -20.76 -17.37
CA GLY A 531 -0.72 -20.47 -18.00
C GLY A 531 -0.07 -21.70 -18.61
N MET A 532 -0.14 -22.85 -17.95
CA MET A 532 0.32 -24.14 -18.50
C MET A 532 -0.48 -24.56 -19.72
N ASP A 533 -1.81 -24.42 -19.70
CA ASP A 533 -2.67 -24.72 -20.85
C ASP A 533 -2.36 -23.81 -22.03
N ASN A 534 -2.14 -22.53 -21.81
CA ASN A 534 -1.72 -21.58 -22.84
C ASN A 534 -0.35 -21.92 -23.42
N ASN A 535 0.61 -22.30 -22.58
CA ASN A 535 1.94 -22.73 -23.02
C ASN A 535 1.90 -24.04 -23.80
N ILE A 536 1.05 -24.99 -23.39
CA ILE A 536 0.81 -26.24 -24.11
C ILE A 536 0.14 -25.95 -25.47
N ALA A 537 -0.83 -25.05 -25.52
CA ALA A 537 -1.48 -24.65 -26.77
C ALA A 537 -0.50 -23.95 -27.72
N ALA A 538 0.34 -23.04 -27.19
CA ALA A 538 1.39 -22.37 -27.97
C ALA A 538 2.46 -23.35 -28.49
N ALA A 539 2.87 -24.34 -27.69
CA ALA A 539 3.83 -25.36 -28.09
C ALA A 539 3.26 -26.37 -29.09
N LYS A 540 1.94 -26.50 -29.17
CA LYS A 540 1.22 -27.41 -30.08
C LYS A 540 0.68 -26.71 -31.33
N ASN A 541 1.11 -25.51 -31.65
CA ASN A 541 0.72 -24.87 -32.90
C ASN A 541 1.20 -25.70 -34.11
N MET A 542 0.29 -25.90 -35.04
CA MET A 542 0.57 -26.57 -36.30
C MET A 542 1.23 -25.59 -37.26
N THR A 543 2.35 -25.96 -37.81
CA THR A 543 3.09 -25.15 -38.82
C THR A 543 3.34 -25.98 -40.07
N LEU A 544 3.30 -25.33 -41.25
CA LEU A 544 3.61 -25.95 -42.55
C LEU A 544 4.75 -25.17 -43.21
N GLN A 545 5.80 -25.87 -43.60
CA GLN A 545 6.88 -25.36 -44.42
C GLN A 545 6.90 -26.14 -45.76
N LEU A 546 7.23 -25.48 -46.83
CA LEU A 546 7.45 -26.11 -48.12
C LEU A 546 8.94 -26.16 -48.45
N SER A 547 9.43 -27.25 -49.03
CA SER A 547 10.85 -27.38 -49.46
C SER A 547 11.25 -26.36 -50.53
N ASN A 548 10.22 -25.86 -51.27
CA ASN A 548 10.38 -24.78 -52.23
C ASN A 548 9.10 -23.93 -52.16
N GLU A 549 9.26 -22.62 -51.82
CA GLU A 549 8.13 -21.66 -51.69
C GLU A 549 8.12 -20.65 -52.84
N TYR A 550 9.19 -20.53 -53.60
CA TYR A 550 9.31 -19.64 -54.75
C TYR A 550 10.26 -20.20 -55.79
N GLN A 551 9.83 -20.21 -57.06
CA GLN A 551 10.67 -20.65 -58.17
C GLN A 551 10.54 -19.69 -59.34
N ALA A 552 11.64 -19.00 -59.65
CA ALA A 552 11.71 -18.23 -60.87
C ALA A 552 11.92 -19.14 -62.10
N ILE A 553 11.16 -18.88 -63.15
CA ILE A 553 11.28 -19.58 -64.43
C ILE A 553 11.81 -18.58 -65.46
N SER A 554 12.90 -18.91 -66.12
CA SER A 554 13.49 -18.06 -67.16
C SER A 554 12.72 -18.27 -68.48
N VAL A 555 12.33 -17.16 -69.12
CA VAL A 555 11.69 -17.08 -70.43
C VAL A 555 12.54 -16.32 -71.41
N ASP A 556 12.31 -16.46 -72.71
CA ASP A 556 12.94 -15.66 -73.76
C ASP A 556 12.36 -14.23 -73.83
N SER A 557 12.81 -13.41 -74.79
CA SER A 557 12.35 -12.01 -74.95
C SER A 557 10.87 -11.87 -75.28
N ASP A 558 10.20 -12.93 -75.72
CA ASP A 558 8.80 -12.99 -76.09
C ASP A 558 7.92 -13.58 -74.97
N GLY A 559 8.51 -13.86 -73.79
CA GLY A 559 7.83 -14.46 -72.66
C GLY A 559 7.60 -15.99 -72.74
N ASN A 560 8.25 -16.68 -73.68
CA ASN A 560 8.12 -18.11 -73.89
C ASN A 560 9.32 -18.87 -73.33
N TYR A 561 9.08 -20.10 -72.90
CA TYR A 561 10.17 -21.06 -72.62
C TYR A 561 10.11 -22.21 -73.60
N SER A 562 11.27 -22.61 -74.14
CA SER A 562 11.36 -23.70 -75.11
C SER A 562 11.05 -25.08 -74.49
N THR A 563 11.33 -25.23 -73.23
CA THR A 563 11.04 -26.44 -72.45
C THR A 563 10.83 -26.02 -70.99
N PHE A 564 9.69 -26.42 -70.39
CA PHE A 564 9.49 -26.16 -68.95
C PHE A 564 10.57 -26.84 -68.12
N PRO A 565 11.24 -26.13 -67.18
CA PRO A 565 12.33 -26.73 -66.40
C PRO A 565 11.86 -28.00 -65.69
N SER A 566 12.62 -29.08 -65.83
CA SER A 566 12.36 -30.31 -65.10
C SER A 566 12.80 -30.23 -63.66
N GLY A 567 12.08 -30.87 -62.77
CA GLY A 567 12.46 -30.95 -61.35
C GLY A 567 11.99 -29.84 -60.43
N ILE A 568 11.07 -28.96 -60.89
CA ILE A 568 10.40 -28.02 -59.99
C ILE A 568 9.43 -28.79 -59.11
N THR A 569 9.86 -28.99 -57.88
CA THR A 569 9.08 -29.77 -56.92
C THR A 569 8.98 -29.01 -55.59
N THR A 570 7.89 -29.21 -54.85
CA THR A 570 7.78 -28.81 -53.48
C THR A 570 7.19 -29.92 -52.61
N LYS A 571 7.69 -30.04 -51.39
CA LYS A 571 7.29 -31.02 -50.41
C LYS A 571 6.96 -30.35 -49.09
N PRO A 572 5.80 -30.60 -48.52
CA PRO A 572 5.47 -30.04 -47.20
C PRO A 572 6.22 -30.77 -46.08
N THR A 573 6.55 -30.02 -45.05
CA THR A 573 6.92 -30.52 -43.72
C THR A 573 5.94 -29.88 -42.73
N VAL A 574 5.22 -30.70 -41.99
CA VAL A 574 4.19 -30.23 -41.04
C VAL A 574 4.64 -30.59 -39.63
N MET A 575 4.76 -29.57 -38.80
CA MET A 575 5.09 -29.73 -37.38
C MET A 575 3.90 -29.41 -36.50
N TYR A 576 3.70 -30.17 -35.45
CA TYR A 576 2.76 -29.89 -34.37
C TYR A 576 3.54 -29.78 -33.08
N GLY A 577 3.80 -28.54 -32.67
CA GLY A 577 4.84 -28.25 -31.69
C GLY A 577 6.22 -28.70 -32.23
N SER A 578 6.89 -29.59 -31.51
CA SER A 578 8.17 -30.17 -31.89
C SER A 578 8.07 -31.52 -32.65
N LYS A 579 6.86 -32.03 -32.84
CA LYS A 579 6.62 -33.32 -33.48
C LYS A 579 6.36 -33.17 -34.99
N ASP A 580 7.12 -33.88 -35.84
CA ASP A 580 6.84 -33.99 -37.26
C ASP A 580 5.60 -34.89 -37.45
N ILE A 581 4.52 -34.31 -38.01
CA ILE A 581 3.25 -34.98 -38.31
C ILE A 581 2.97 -35.01 -39.80
N THR A 582 3.97 -34.78 -40.63
CA THR A 582 3.87 -34.74 -42.10
C THR A 582 3.17 -35.99 -42.66
N ALA A 583 3.50 -37.16 -42.14
CA ALA A 583 2.89 -38.43 -42.57
C ALA A 583 1.43 -38.61 -42.15
N ASP A 584 1.05 -37.98 -41.02
CA ASP A 584 -0.25 -38.14 -40.37
C ASP A 584 -1.31 -37.15 -40.92
N CYS A 585 -0.90 -36.20 -41.78
CA CYS A 585 -1.78 -35.21 -42.39
C CYS A 585 -2.43 -35.68 -43.67
N THR A 586 -3.68 -35.25 -43.90
CA THR A 586 -4.31 -35.28 -45.21
C THR A 586 -4.02 -34.00 -45.97
N TYR A 587 -3.82 -34.09 -47.28
CA TYR A 587 -3.41 -32.96 -48.11
C TYR A 587 -4.43 -32.68 -49.21
N THR A 588 -4.74 -31.38 -49.35
CA THR A 588 -5.46 -30.85 -50.52
C THR A 588 -4.54 -29.90 -51.26
N VAL A 589 -4.41 -30.09 -52.56
CA VAL A 589 -3.56 -29.29 -53.41
C VAL A 589 -4.40 -28.57 -54.45
N THR A 590 -4.37 -27.24 -54.40
CA THR A 590 -5.04 -26.33 -55.35
C THR A 590 -4.02 -25.61 -56.19
N LYS A 591 -4.35 -25.30 -57.41
CA LYS A 591 -3.44 -24.59 -58.37
C LYS A 591 -4.16 -23.39 -58.93
N SER A 592 -3.45 -22.31 -59.19
CA SER A 592 -3.97 -21.21 -60.00
C SER A 592 -4.16 -21.63 -61.45
N GLU A 593 -4.99 -20.88 -62.15
CA GLU A 593 -5.13 -21.02 -63.62
C GLU A 593 -3.74 -20.90 -64.28
N GLY A 594 -3.54 -21.69 -65.34
CA GLY A 594 -2.24 -21.71 -66.08
C GLY A 594 -1.13 -22.60 -65.47
N VAL A 595 -1.26 -23.07 -64.22
CA VAL A 595 -0.31 -24.00 -63.63
C VAL A 595 -0.71 -25.46 -63.89
N THR A 596 0.21 -26.20 -64.50
CA THR A 596 0.05 -27.66 -64.65
C THR A 596 1.06 -28.41 -63.77
N GLY A 597 0.64 -29.53 -63.20
CA GLY A 597 1.50 -30.33 -62.32
C GLY A 597 0.72 -31.43 -61.61
N VAL A 598 1.43 -32.35 -61.00
CA VAL A 598 0.90 -33.56 -60.36
C VAL A 598 1.32 -33.63 -58.90
N TRP A 599 0.36 -33.96 -58.05
CA TRP A 599 0.59 -34.31 -56.65
C TRP A 599 0.78 -35.81 -56.51
N ASN A 600 1.88 -36.21 -55.90
CA ASN A 600 2.12 -37.60 -55.54
C ASN A 600 1.84 -37.78 -54.03
N ASN A 601 0.75 -38.45 -53.70
CA ASN A 601 0.33 -38.63 -52.33
C ASN A 601 1.26 -39.57 -51.52
N ALA A 602 1.96 -40.49 -52.16
CA ALA A 602 2.86 -41.42 -51.47
C ALA A 602 4.15 -40.71 -51.02
N SER A 603 4.73 -39.88 -51.90
CA SER A 603 5.92 -39.07 -51.57
C SER A 603 5.63 -37.71 -50.97
N LYS A 604 4.34 -37.33 -50.88
CA LYS A 604 3.88 -35.99 -50.42
C LYS A 604 4.57 -34.86 -51.20
N THR A 605 4.68 -35.04 -52.53
CA THR A 605 5.43 -34.10 -53.38
C THR A 605 4.54 -33.60 -54.52
N PHE A 606 4.51 -32.30 -54.71
CA PHE A 606 3.99 -31.70 -55.93
C PHE A 606 5.09 -31.47 -56.93
N THR A 607 4.87 -31.83 -58.18
CA THR A 607 5.78 -31.57 -59.29
C THR A 607 5.07 -30.67 -60.29
N ALA A 608 5.60 -29.49 -60.55
CA ALA A 608 5.13 -28.62 -61.60
C ALA A 608 5.63 -29.10 -62.95
N THR A 609 4.79 -29.08 -63.96
CA THR A 609 5.10 -29.57 -65.32
C THR A 609 4.88 -28.51 -66.40
N GLY A 610 4.30 -27.36 -66.05
CA GLY A 610 4.08 -26.27 -66.99
C GLY A 610 3.46 -25.05 -66.35
N LEU A 611 3.69 -23.87 -66.95
CA LEU A 611 3.14 -22.58 -66.58
C LEU A 611 2.77 -21.84 -67.88
N THR A 612 1.54 -21.32 -67.97
CA THR A 612 1.07 -20.56 -69.15
C THR A 612 0.65 -19.14 -68.83
N VAL A 613 1.00 -18.66 -67.64
CA VAL A 613 0.74 -17.30 -67.14
C VAL A 613 2.02 -16.74 -66.51
N ASP A 614 2.12 -15.42 -66.41
CA ASP A 614 3.30 -14.77 -65.90
C ASP A 614 3.59 -15.05 -64.41
N ASN A 615 2.56 -15.32 -63.67
CA ASN A 615 2.63 -15.65 -62.23
C ASN A 615 1.62 -16.77 -61.92
N GLY A 616 2.11 -17.86 -61.37
CA GLY A 616 1.24 -18.96 -60.94
C GLY A 616 1.53 -19.35 -59.49
N TRP A 617 0.62 -20.07 -58.90
CA TRP A 617 0.82 -20.59 -57.56
C TRP A 617 0.20 -21.99 -57.39
N VAL A 618 0.79 -22.70 -56.45
CA VAL A 618 0.26 -23.97 -55.96
C VAL A 618 0.11 -23.86 -54.46
N GLU A 619 -1.10 -24.05 -53.96
CA GLU A 619 -1.42 -24.02 -52.53
C GLU A 619 -1.55 -25.46 -52.03
N ILE A 620 -0.82 -25.75 -50.96
CA ILE A 620 -0.89 -27.02 -50.26
C ILE A 620 -1.52 -26.75 -48.89
N GLN A 621 -2.67 -27.37 -48.64
CA GLN A 621 -3.32 -27.39 -47.35
C GLN A 621 -3.06 -28.76 -46.70
N ALA A 622 -2.58 -28.73 -45.45
CA ALA A 622 -2.42 -29.92 -44.62
C ALA A 622 -3.46 -29.87 -43.49
N VAL A 623 -4.16 -30.97 -43.29
CA VAL A 623 -5.18 -31.13 -42.24
C VAL A 623 -4.80 -32.29 -41.33
N TYR A 624 -4.72 -32.03 -40.03
CA TYR A 624 -4.42 -33.00 -38.98
C TYR A 624 -5.62 -33.22 -38.08
N LEU A 625 -5.93 -34.49 -37.76
CA LEU A 625 -7.08 -34.88 -36.92
C LEU A 625 -8.44 -34.31 -37.40
N GLN A 626 -8.58 -33.96 -38.66
CA GLN A 626 -9.79 -33.40 -39.29
C GLN A 626 -10.23 -32.01 -38.73
N VAL A 627 -9.46 -31.40 -37.89
CA VAL A 627 -9.83 -30.14 -37.18
C VAL A 627 -8.78 -29.05 -37.37
N LEU A 628 -7.49 -29.40 -37.38
CA LEU A 628 -6.39 -28.43 -37.50
C LEU A 628 -5.95 -28.35 -38.96
N ALA A 629 -5.95 -27.17 -39.54
CA ALA A 629 -5.55 -26.95 -40.92
C ALA A 629 -4.54 -25.80 -41.05
N VAL A 630 -3.52 -26.00 -41.88
CA VAL A 630 -2.56 -24.96 -42.26
C VAL A 630 -2.33 -25.01 -43.77
N THR A 631 -2.08 -23.86 -44.36
CA THR A 631 -1.87 -23.67 -45.79
C THR A 631 -0.59 -22.94 -46.10
N LYS A 632 0.07 -23.30 -47.19
CA LYS A 632 1.24 -22.64 -47.72
C LYS A 632 1.26 -22.68 -49.22
N ARG A 633 1.91 -21.71 -49.88
CA ARG A 633 1.98 -21.63 -51.35
C ARG A 633 3.43 -21.75 -51.87
N LEU A 634 3.55 -22.47 -52.97
CA LEU A 634 4.66 -22.32 -53.91
C LEU A 634 4.25 -21.30 -54.96
N VAL A 635 5.02 -20.28 -55.20
CA VAL A 635 4.86 -19.28 -56.26
C VAL A 635 5.80 -19.63 -57.41
N LEU A 636 5.27 -19.65 -58.63
CA LEU A 636 5.98 -20.00 -59.88
C LEU A 636 6.05 -18.79 -60.79
#